data_5e634764636d7dd8ebb860bc5d6e529c
#
_entry.id   5e634764636d7dd8ebb860bc5d6e529c
#
_cell.length_a   1.000
_cell.length_b   1.000
_cell.length_c   1.000
_cell.angle_alpha   90.00
_cell.angle_beta   90.00
_cell.angle_gamma   90.00
#
_symmetry.space_group_name_H-M   'P 1'
#
loop_
_entity.id
_entity.type
_entity.pdbx_description
1 polymer ?
#
loop_
_entity_poly.entity_id
_entity_poly.type
_entity_poly.pdbx_seq_one_letter_code
_entity_poly.pdbx_strand_id
1 'polypeptide(L)'
;MAIAHKFETAGLGIAPFRLVRVEMRWFSIPGIPGSKKPGSSCMFCGHPIAECCFLRDANGKEFHVGNECIKKAGDAGLYDTVKKELRRMKNKAEADAAAATFREGRDILARADVRGSLSTQPHPNSFFAAKGKTMADYYEFLLHNSPRGTVANMVGKLREFVAESIQ
;
A
#
# COMPACT_ATOMS: atom_id res chain seq x y z
N MET A 1 3.61 12.62 42.97
CA MET A 1 2.36 12.86 42.21
C MET A 1 2.55 12.27 40.80
N ALA A 2 1.64 11.40 40.34
CA ALA A 2 1.70 10.89 38.99
C ALA A 2 1.35 12.06 38.04
N ILE A 3 2.18 12.24 36.99
CA ILE A 3 1.92 13.26 35.97
C ILE A 3 0.76 12.73 35.09
N ALA A 4 -0.32 13.51 34.98
CA ALA A 4 -1.44 13.14 34.15
C ALA A 4 -1.01 12.98 32.68
N HIS A 5 -1.58 12.00 31.99
CA HIS A 5 -1.31 11.77 30.56
C HIS A 5 -1.78 12.98 29.74
N LYS A 6 -1.04 13.39 28.71
CA LYS A 6 -1.38 14.60 27.93
C LYS A 6 -2.77 14.55 27.29
N PHE A 7 -3.26 13.36 26.95
CA PHE A 7 -4.65 13.21 26.42
C PHE A 7 -5.70 13.43 27.51
N GLU A 8 -5.40 13.09 28.77
CA GLU A 8 -6.28 13.44 29.92
C GLU A 8 -6.32 14.95 30.11
N THR A 9 -5.15 15.59 30.12
CA THR A 9 -5.05 17.07 30.26
C THR A 9 -5.82 17.78 29.15
N ALA A 10 -5.89 17.18 27.95
CA ALA A 10 -6.67 17.70 26.81
C ALA A 10 -8.16 17.30 26.84
N GLY A 11 -8.64 16.61 27.89
CA GLY A 11 -10.05 16.21 28.03
C GLY A 11 -10.51 15.10 27.07
N LEU A 12 -9.58 14.36 26.48
CA LEU A 12 -9.91 13.31 25.51
C LEU A 12 -10.36 12.01 26.17
N GLY A 13 -10.00 11.77 27.43
CA GLY A 13 -10.38 10.59 28.20
C GLY A 13 -9.48 10.37 29.39
N ILE A 14 -9.54 9.18 30.00
CA ILE A 14 -8.79 8.78 31.21
C ILE A 14 -7.86 7.61 30.86
N ALA A 15 -6.59 7.69 31.28
CA ALA A 15 -5.61 6.60 31.09
C ALA A 15 -6.02 5.32 31.87
N PRO A 16 -5.62 4.11 31.41
CA PRO A 16 -4.72 3.86 30.30
C PRO A 16 -5.43 3.91 28.92
N PHE A 17 -4.72 4.42 27.94
CA PHE A 17 -5.17 4.44 26.55
C PHE A 17 -4.71 3.21 25.79
N ARG A 18 -5.58 2.65 24.95
CA ARG A 18 -5.29 1.48 24.12
C ARG A 18 -5.62 1.75 22.66
N LEU A 19 -4.78 1.29 21.76
CA LEU A 19 -5.07 1.33 20.33
C LEU A 19 -6.22 0.36 20.03
N VAL A 20 -7.25 0.84 19.37
CA VAL A 20 -8.38 0.04 18.87
C VAL A 20 -8.10 -0.36 17.41
N ARG A 21 -7.79 0.64 16.56
CA ARG A 21 -7.52 0.47 15.13
C ARG A 21 -6.81 1.67 14.55
N VAL A 22 -6.26 1.48 13.36
CA VAL A 22 -5.76 2.58 12.52
C VAL A 22 -6.57 2.60 11.24
N GLU A 23 -7.03 3.77 10.83
CA GLU A 23 -7.73 3.99 9.57
C GLU A 23 -7.00 5.00 8.71
N MET A 24 -6.91 4.73 7.41
CA MET A 24 -6.41 5.69 6.43
C MET A 24 -7.60 6.45 5.84
N ARG A 25 -7.68 7.76 6.07
CA ARG A 25 -8.76 8.63 5.61
C ARG A 25 -8.23 9.67 4.64
N TRP A 26 -8.62 9.53 3.37
CA TRP A 26 -8.24 10.44 2.30
C TRP A 26 -9.48 10.93 1.55
N PHE A 27 -9.49 12.20 1.17
CA PHE A 27 -10.41 12.74 0.19
C PHE A 27 -9.71 12.96 -1.15
N SER A 28 -10.32 12.50 -2.23
CA SER A 28 -9.89 12.85 -3.58
C SER A 28 -10.23 14.33 -3.85
N ILE A 29 -9.32 15.04 -4.50
CA ILE A 29 -9.55 16.43 -4.89
C ILE A 29 -10.26 16.43 -6.26
N PRO A 30 -11.49 16.97 -6.36
CA PRO A 30 -12.20 17.02 -7.64
C PRO A 30 -11.39 17.78 -8.70
N GLY A 31 -11.37 17.26 -9.92
CA GLY A 31 -10.67 17.87 -11.06
C GLY A 31 -9.16 17.65 -11.12
N ILE A 32 -8.53 17.00 -10.13
CA ILE A 32 -7.09 16.71 -10.13
C ILE A 32 -6.88 15.21 -9.93
N PRO A 33 -6.78 14.40 -11.00
CA PRO A 33 -6.63 12.95 -10.90
C PRO A 33 -5.41 12.56 -10.04
N GLY A 34 -5.60 11.61 -9.14
CA GLY A 34 -4.54 11.11 -8.24
C GLY A 34 -4.23 11.98 -7.03
N SER A 35 -4.71 13.23 -6.97
CA SER A 35 -4.49 14.11 -5.83
C SER A 35 -5.43 13.80 -4.68
N LYS A 36 -4.88 13.74 -3.46
CA LYS A 36 -5.62 13.43 -2.24
C LYS A 36 -5.25 14.41 -1.13
N LYS A 37 -6.20 14.71 -0.26
CA LYS A 37 -5.97 15.47 0.97
C LYS A 37 -6.38 14.65 2.20
N PRO A 38 -5.81 14.96 3.40
CA PRO A 38 -6.22 14.33 4.64
C PRO A 38 -7.73 14.42 4.84
N GLY A 39 -8.36 13.32 5.24
CA GLY A 39 -9.81 13.18 5.35
C GLY A 39 -10.35 13.33 6.77
N SER A 40 -9.50 13.70 7.74
CA SER A 40 -9.88 13.90 9.13
C SER A 40 -9.02 14.98 9.78
N SER A 41 -9.37 15.37 11.01
CA SER A 41 -8.57 16.23 11.87
C SER A 41 -8.25 15.53 13.18
N CYS A 42 -7.06 15.76 13.71
CA CYS A 42 -6.62 15.20 14.98
C CYS A 42 -7.41 15.83 16.15
N MET A 43 -8.06 15.02 16.99
CA MET A 43 -8.82 15.51 18.13
C MET A 43 -7.95 16.14 19.22
N PHE A 44 -6.64 15.87 19.22
CA PHE A 44 -5.70 16.44 20.19
C PHE A 44 -5.16 17.82 19.78
N CYS A 45 -4.82 18.03 18.50
CA CYS A 45 -4.15 19.25 18.06
C CYS A 45 -4.86 19.98 16.91
N GLY A 46 -5.97 19.46 16.40
CA GLY A 46 -6.76 20.05 15.33
C GLY A 46 -6.17 19.95 13.92
N HIS A 47 -4.90 19.49 13.77
CA HIS A 47 -4.26 19.39 12.45
C HIS A 47 -4.94 18.35 11.55
N PRO A 48 -5.00 18.62 10.24
CA PRO A 48 -5.47 17.63 9.27
C PRO A 48 -4.60 16.38 9.29
N ILE A 49 -5.23 15.20 9.34
CA ILE A 49 -4.56 13.91 9.35
C ILE A 49 -5.25 12.93 8.38
N ALA A 50 -4.44 12.08 7.75
CA ALA A 50 -4.92 10.94 6.99
C ALA A 50 -4.79 9.64 7.79
N GLU A 51 -3.75 9.52 8.62
CA GLU A 51 -3.54 8.39 9.51
C GLU A 51 -4.28 8.64 10.83
N CYS A 52 -5.48 8.05 10.97
CA CYS A 52 -6.33 8.19 12.15
C CYS A 52 -6.10 6.98 13.08
N CYS A 53 -5.40 7.21 14.19
CA CYS A 53 -5.22 6.22 15.25
C CYS A 53 -6.38 6.33 16.24
N PHE A 54 -7.29 5.36 16.23
CA PHE A 54 -8.42 5.29 17.17
C PHE A 54 -7.95 4.67 18.47
N LEU A 55 -8.09 5.46 19.52
CA LEU A 55 -7.75 5.08 20.87
C LEU A 55 -9.01 4.93 21.71
N ARG A 56 -8.94 4.04 22.71
CA ARG A 56 -9.99 3.87 23.71
C ARG A 56 -9.38 4.16 25.09
N ASP A 57 -10.10 4.93 25.86
CA ASP A 57 -9.74 5.25 27.24
C ASP A 57 -10.19 4.16 28.24
N ALA A 58 -9.89 4.35 29.53
CA ALA A 58 -10.26 3.41 30.59
C ALA A 58 -11.77 3.21 30.71
N ASN A 59 -12.59 4.20 30.35
CA ASN A 59 -14.06 4.18 30.42
C ASN A 59 -14.73 3.65 29.13
N GLY A 60 -13.94 3.25 28.11
CA GLY A 60 -14.46 2.74 26.85
C GLY A 60 -14.77 3.84 25.82
N LYS A 61 -14.52 5.12 26.12
CA LYS A 61 -14.70 6.22 25.17
C LYS A 61 -13.64 6.14 24.07
N GLU A 62 -14.08 6.21 22.81
CA GLU A 62 -13.17 6.25 21.65
C GLU A 62 -12.97 7.68 21.15
N PHE A 63 -11.74 7.98 20.74
CA PHE A 63 -11.34 9.19 20.06
C PHE A 63 -10.21 8.89 19.08
N HIS A 64 -9.89 9.80 18.15
CA HIS A 64 -8.81 9.57 17.21
C HIS A 64 -7.81 10.72 17.17
N VAL A 65 -6.55 10.36 16.97
CA VAL A 65 -5.40 11.27 16.90
C VAL A 65 -4.44 10.83 15.81
N GLY A 66 -3.56 11.73 15.37
CA GLY A 66 -2.46 11.38 14.49
C GLY A 66 -1.33 10.69 15.26
N ASN A 67 -0.53 9.87 14.56
CA ASN A 67 0.61 9.13 15.14
C ASN A 67 1.64 10.06 15.80
N GLU A 68 1.91 11.23 15.22
CA GLU A 68 2.82 12.24 15.79
C GLU A 68 2.33 12.78 17.13
N CYS A 69 1.01 12.87 17.31
CA CYS A 69 0.43 13.31 18.59
C CYS A 69 0.58 12.22 19.65
N ILE A 70 0.52 10.95 19.31
CA ILE A 70 0.79 9.84 20.21
C ILE A 70 2.25 9.89 20.67
N LYS A 71 3.19 10.09 19.74
CA LYS A 71 4.61 10.28 20.06
C LYS A 71 4.83 11.47 21.01
N LYS A 72 4.20 12.61 20.73
CA LYS A 72 4.28 13.82 21.57
C LYS A 72 3.61 13.66 22.94
N ALA A 73 2.64 12.75 23.07
CA ALA A 73 2.02 12.44 24.35
C ALA A 73 2.97 11.77 25.35
N GLY A 74 4.02 11.10 24.84
CA GLY A 74 5.07 10.51 25.67
C GLY A 74 4.76 9.10 26.15
N ASP A 75 3.69 8.47 25.67
CA ASP A 75 3.38 7.06 25.94
C ASP A 75 4.14 6.16 24.95
N ALA A 76 5.32 5.70 25.35
CA ALA A 76 6.19 4.88 24.51
C ALA A 76 5.52 3.54 24.12
N GLY A 77 4.78 2.90 25.04
CA GLY A 77 4.13 1.61 24.77
C GLY A 77 2.99 1.74 23.76
N LEU A 78 2.19 2.78 23.89
CA LEU A 78 1.13 3.09 22.92
C LEU A 78 1.73 3.45 21.55
N TYR A 79 2.78 4.27 21.52
CA TYR A 79 3.46 4.66 20.28
C TYR A 79 4.04 3.46 19.54
N ASP A 80 4.72 2.55 20.24
CA ASP A 80 5.27 1.34 19.64
C ASP A 80 4.19 0.42 19.07
N THR A 81 3.05 0.31 19.76
CA THR A 81 1.90 -0.45 19.28
C THR A 81 1.36 0.13 17.97
N VAL A 82 1.18 1.45 17.92
CA VAL A 82 0.73 2.17 16.72
C VAL A 82 1.72 2.01 15.56
N LYS A 83 3.02 2.15 15.84
CA LYS A 83 4.07 1.99 14.83
C LYS A 83 4.09 0.58 14.22
N LYS A 84 3.92 -0.45 15.05
CA LYS A 84 3.81 -1.85 14.58
C LYS A 84 2.60 -2.04 13.67
N GLU A 85 1.45 -1.49 14.05
CA GLU A 85 0.23 -1.61 13.26
C GLU A 85 0.32 -0.87 11.92
N LEU A 86 0.84 0.36 11.91
CA LEU A 86 1.10 1.10 10.67
C LEU A 86 2.04 0.35 9.72
N ARG A 87 3.12 -0.24 10.25
CA ARG A 87 4.03 -1.07 9.46
C ARG A 87 3.33 -2.32 8.91
N ARG A 88 2.49 -2.98 9.72
CA ARG A 88 1.69 -4.14 9.28
C ARG A 88 0.77 -3.77 8.12
N MET A 89 0.04 -2.65 8.25
CA MET A 89 -0.85 -2.15 7.20
C MET A 89 -0.11 -1.82 5.91
N LYS A 90 1.04 -1.14 6.00
CA LYS A 90 1.89 -0.83 4.84
C LYS A 90 2.36 -2.09 4.14
N ASN A 91 2.93 -3.05 4.88
CA ASN A 91 3.41 -4.31 4.32
C ASN A 91 2.29 -5.11 3.64
N LYS A 92 1.07 -5.10 4.25
CA LYS A 92 -0.10 -5.74 3.66
C LYS A 92 -0.50 -5.06 2.34
N ALA A 93 -0.59 -3.74 2.32
CA ALA A 93 -0.94 -3.00 1.11
C ALA A 93 0.08 -3.23 -0.03
N GLU A 94 1.38 -3.26 0.28
CA GLU A 94 2.43 -3.58 -0.68
C GLU A 94 2.31 -5.03 -1.20
N ALA A 95 1.99 -5.99 -0.33
CA ALA A 95 1.78 -7.38 -0.73
C ALA A 95 0.54 -7.53 -1.62
N ASP A 96 -0.58 -6.88 -1.26
CA ASP A 96 -1.83 -6.89 -2.02
C ASP A 96 -1.62 -6.25 -3.42
N ALA A 97 -0.90 -5.13 -3.50
CA ALA A 97 -0.55 -4.48 -4.76
C ALA A 97 0.35 -5.38 -5.65
N ALA A 98 1.35 -6.03 -5.05
CA ALA A 98 2.20 -6.97 -5.79
C ALA A 98 1.42 -8.19 -6.31
N ALA A 99 0.50 -8.73 -5.49
CA ALA A 99 -0.36 -9.83 -5.90
C ALA A 99 -1.33 -9.42 -7.03
N ALA A 100 -1.84 -8.19 -7.00
CA ALA A 100 -2.67 -7.65 -8.08
C ALA A 100 -1.87 -7.52 -9.38
N THR A 101 -0.66 -6.96 -9.33
CA THR A 101 0.24 -6.84 -10.50
C THR A 101 0.59 -8.21 -11.07
N PHE A 102 0.90 -9.20 -10.22
CA PHE A 102 1.18 -10.58 -10.66
C PHE A 102 -0.03 -11.19 -11.39
N ARG A 103 -1.23 -11.07 -10.82
CA ARG A 103 -2.47 -11.57 -11.44
C ARG A 103 -2.71 -10.93 -12.80
N GLU A 104 -2.58 -9.61 -12.89
CA GLU A 104 -2.73 -8.88 -14.14
C GLU A 104 -1.73 -9.35 -15.20
N GLY A 105 -0.44 -9.49 -14.85
CA GLY A 105 0.58 -9.99 -15.76
C GLY A 105 0.26 -11.39 -16.28
N ARG A 106 -0.20 -12.27 -15.41
CA ARG A 106 -0.64 -13.62 -15.78
C ARG A 106 -1.84 -13.58 -16.72
N ASP A 107 -2.83 -12.73 -16.42
CA ASP A 107 -4.07 -12.65 -17.20
C ASP A 107 -3.80 -12.06 -18.60
N ILE A 108 -2.88 -11.09 -18.73
CA ILE A 108 -2.43 -10.57 -20.02
C ILE A 108 -1.71 -11.65 -20.83
N LEU A 109 -0.77 -12.38 -20.22
CA LEU A 109 -0.02 -13.45 -20.89
C LEU A 109 -0.90 -14.66 -21.27
N ALA A 110 -2.02 -14.86 -20.59
CA ALA A 110 -2.97 -15.92 -20.91
C ALA A 110 -3.86 -15.59 -22.13
N ARG A 111 -3.92 -14.33 -22.56
CA ARG A 111 -4.68 -13.93 -23.77
C ARG A 111 -4.06 -14.56 -25.01
N ALA A 112 -4.89 -15.22 -25.83
CA ALA A 112 -4.43 -15.95 -27.01
C ALA A 112 -3.74 -15.04 -28.06
N ASP A 113 -4.26 -13.82 -28.26
CA ASP A 113 -3.69 -12.81 -29.16
C ASP A 113 -2.30 -12.36 -28.71
N VAL A 114 -2.16 -12.02 -27.43
CA VAL A 114 -0.88 -11.59 -26.84
C VAL A 114 0.13 -12.74 -26.86
N ARG A 115 -0.27 -13.92 -26.40
CA ARG A 115 0.61 -15.10 -26.37
C ARG A 115 1.05 -15.50 -27.77
N GLY A 116 0.14 -15.49 -28.76
CA GLY A 116 0.46 -15.77 -30.14
C GLY A 116 1.51 -14.81 -30.70
N SER A 117 1.30 -13.51 -30.55
CA SER A 117 2.26 -12.49 -30.99
C SER A 117 3.62 -12.59 -30.29
N LEU A 118 3.65 -12.78 -28.96
CA LEU A 118 4.91 -12.93 -28.22
C LEU A 118 5.66 -14.25 -28.55
N SER A 119 4.93 -15.28 -28.97
CA SER A 119 5.52 -16.58 -29.35
C SER A 119 6.20 -16.52 -30.72
N THR A 120 5.88 -15.54 -31.58
CA THR A 120 6.59 -15.32 -32.86
C THR A 120 7.88 -14.52 -32.71
N GLN A 121 8.07 -13.84 -31.57
CA GLN A 121 9.24 -13.02 -31.29
C GLN A 121 10.33 -13.86 -30.62
N PRO A 122 11.61 -13.76 -31.05
CA PRO A 122 12.70 -14.51 -30.42
C PRO A 122 12.96 -13.98 -28.99
N HIS A 123 13.47 -14.87 -28.13
CA HIS A 123 13.90 -14.51 -26.79
C HIS A 123 14.97 -13.41 -26.84
N PRO A 124 14.96 -12.37 -25.93
CA PRO A 124 15.90 -11.24 -25.98
C PRO A 124 17.36 -11.64 -25.75
N ASN A 125 17.62 -12.79 -25.15
CA ASN A 125 18.96 -13.36 -25.04
C ASN A 125 19.18 -14.36 -26.17
N SER A 126 20.22 -14.13 -26.99
CA SER A 126 20.56 -14.93 -28.17
C SER A 126 20.79 -16.43 -27.89
N PHE A 127 21.36 -16.77 -26.74
CA PHE A 127 21.55 -18.15 -26.33
C PHE A 127 20.23 -18.92 -26.17
N PHE A 128 19.22 -18.28 -25.58
CA PHE A 128 17.90 -18.89 -25.41
C PHE A 128 17.12 -18.87 -26.73
N ALA A 129 17.26 -17.80 -27.53
CA ALA A 129 16.66 -17.72 -28.86
C ALA A 129 17.17 -18.87 -29.78
N ALA A 130 18.46 -19.18 -29.75
CA ALA A 130 19.03 -20.32 -30.48
C ALA A 130 18.49 -21.69 -30.03
N LYS A 131 17.91 -21.75 -28.81
CA LYS A 131 17.20 -22.92 -28.28
C LYS A 131 15.70 -22.94 -28.57
N GLY A 132 15.22 -22.03 -29.43
CA GLY A 132 13.80 -21.93 -29.78
C GLY A 132 12.94 -21.28 -28.71
N LYS A 133 13.52 -20.62 -27.68
CA LYS A 133 12.78 -19.85 -26.68
C LYS A 133 12.32 -18.53 -27.25
N THR A 134 11.14 -18.08 -26.82
CA THR A 134 10.44 -16.92 -27.35
C THR A 134 10.34 -15.79 -26.31
N MET A 135 9.80 -14.65 -26.73
CA MET A 135 9.47 -13.55 -25.83
C MET A 135 8.38 -13.97 -24.81
N ALA A 136 7.46 -14.85 -25.18
CA ALA A 136 6.46 -15.41 -24.26
C ALA A 136 7.13 -16.18 -23.12
N ASP A 137 8.09 -17.07 -23.43
CA ASP A 137 8.87 -17.80 -22.41
C ASP A 137 9.63 -16.85 -21.49
N TYR A 138 10.18 -15.75 -22.04
CA TYR A 138 10.91 -14.75 -21.26
C TYR A 138 10.00 -14.03 -20.27
N TYR A 139 8.83 -13.59 -20.68
CA TYR A 139 7.89 -12.92 -19.79
C TYR A 139 7.30 -13.87 -18.75
N GLU A 140 7.01 -15.12 -19.09
CA GLU A 140 6.62 -16.14 -18.10
C GLU A 140 7.72 -16.37 -17.06
N PHE A 141 8.98 -16.48 -17.49
CA PHE A 141 10.11 -16.58 -16.56
C PHE A 141 10.21 -15.37 -15.63
N LEU A 142 10.12 -14.14 -16.16
CA LEU A 142 10.16 -12.92 -15.36
C LEU A 142 9.02 -12.86 -14.33
N LEU A 143 7.82 -13.24 -14.73
CA LEU A 143 6.65 -13.23 -13.86
C LEU A 143 6.88 -14.09 -12.61
N HIS A 144 7.45 -15.26 -12.76
CA HIS A 144 7.59 -16.23 -11.67
C HIS A 144 8.91 -16.13 -10.89
N ASN A 145 9.97 -15.59 -11.49
CA ASN A 145 11.32 -15.69 -10.94
C ASN A 145 11.98 -14.33 -10.65
N SER A 146 11.26 -13.22 -10.86
CA SER A 146 11.85 -11.89 -10.71
C SER A 146 11.35 -11.14 -9.48
N PRO A 147 12.14 -10.16 -8.97
CA PRO A 147 11.71 -9.25 -7.93
C PRO A 147 10.46 -8.44 -8.33
N ARG A 148 9.66 -8.01 -7.35
CA ARG A 148 8.40 -7.27 -7.56
C ARG A 148 8.52 -6.07 -8.50
N GLY A 149 9.61 -5.29 -8.40
CA GLY A 149 9.86 -4.15 -9.27
C GLY A 149 10.03 -4.53 -10.74
N THR A 150 10.75 -5.64 -11.02
CA THR A 150 10.92 -6.19 -12.38
C THR A 150 9.58 -6.66 -12.94
N VAL A 151 8.76 -7.36 -12.13
CA VAL A 151 7.41 -7.80 -12.52
C VAL A 151 6.53 -6.59 -12.85
N ALA A 152 6.56 -5.53 -12.04
CA ALA A 152 5.78 -4.32 -12.28
C ALA A 152 6.17 -3.64 -13.61
N ASN A 153 7.47 -3.51 -13.89
CA ASN A 153 7.96 -2.97 -15.16
C ASN A 153 7.56 -3.83 -16.36
N MET A 154 7.64 -5.14 -16.22
CA MET A 154 7.21 -6.09 -17.25
C MET A 154 5.70 -5.94 -17.55
N VAL A 155 4.87 -5.89 -16.50
CA VAL A 155 3.41 -5.71 -16.66
C VAL A 155 3.10 -4.35 -17.32
N GLY A 156 3.86 -3.30 -17.00
CA GLY A 156 3.78 -2.01 -17.70
C GLY A 156 3.98 -2.16 -19.20
N LYS A 157 5.05 -2.83 -19.62
CA LYS A 157 5.33 -3.11 -21.05
C LYS A 157 4.26 -3.97 -21.73
N LEU A 158 3.71 -4.95 -21.01
CA LEU A 158 2.61 -5.77 -21.54
C LEU A 158 1.33 -4.94 -21.76
N ARG A 159 1.03 -3.97 -20.89
CA ARG A 159 -0.11 -3.03 -21.09
C ARG A 159 0.09 -2.18 -22.34
N GLU A 160 1.29 -1.62 -22.52
CA GLU A 160 1.65 -0.84 -23.72
C GLU A 160 1.48 -1.68 -24.99
N PHE A 161 2.04 -2.91 -24.98
CA PHE A 161 1.90 -3.84 -26.09
C PHE A 161 0.44 -4.16 -26.44
N VAL A 162 -0.41 -4.37 -25.43
CA VAL A 162 -1.86 -4.60 -25.65
C VAL A 162 -2.54 -3.35 -26.22
N ALA A 163 -2.19 -2.16 -25.73
CA ALA A 163 -2.77 -0.91 -26.21
C ALA A 163 -2.42 -0.63 -27.69
N GLU A 164 -1.20 -0.94 -28.12
CA GLU A 164 -0.75 -0.81 -29.52
C GLU A 164 -1.40 -1.84 -30.45
N SER A 165 -1.72 -3.03 -29.92
CA SER A 165 -2.31 -4.12 -30.72
C SER A 165 -3.82 -3.93 -31.00
N ILE A 166 -4.47 -2.95 -30.37
CA ILE A 166 -5.90 -2.66 -30.51
C ILE A 166 -6.16 -1.49 -31.49
N GLN A 167 -5.12 -0.79 -31.92
CA GLN A 167 -5.20 0.28 -32.94
C GLN A 167 -5.05 -0.29 -34.36
#